data_ba17b4aa91f25cfbf2c36fe6bcd928cb
#
_entry.id   ba17b4aa91f25cfbf2c36fe6bcd928cb
#
_cell.length_a   1.000
_cell.length_b   1.000
_cell.length_c   1.000
_cell.angle_alpha   90.00
_cell.angle_beta   90.00
_cell.angle_gamma   90.00
#
_symmetry.space_group_name_H-M   'P 1'
#
loop_
_entity.id
_entity.type
_entity.pdbx_description
1 polymer ?
#
loop_
_entity_poly.entity_id
_entity_poly.type
_entity_poly.pdbx_seq_one_letter_code
_entity_poly.pdbx_strand_id
1 'polypeptide(L)'
;VFAGAALVTLSGCSSSDSASKDIITMKGDTIRVSDLYKEAKQFPSQPTNTLLQNLTFDKIFTKDFGKEVTDKDVSKKVKSIKDQYGSQFSSALQQQGLTEASFTPYMRTQMLEQAAIDHEIKETQYTDANLKKAWESYHPDVTAYVVSETSKDAATKALDAAKKDDAGKASFEKTNAESKVTFNSTSTSVPTEVQTAAFKLKNGEFSDVIESTSSSTGATSYYIVEMVKTSEKGTDMNKYKKELQNVIKTEKEQDTTFVSGVIAKYLKKNNVTVKESAFASLFSQFTQTSSSSSSK
;
A
#
# COMPACT_ATOMS: atom_id res chain seq x y z
N VAL A 1 -7.68 -10.74 24.16
CA VAL A 1 -6.59 -10.64 25.15
C VAL A 1 -6.33 -9.17 25.38
N PHE A 2 -6.44 -8.76 26.66
CA PHE A 2 -6.51 -7.39 27.15
C PHE A 2 -5.23 -6.58 26.84
N ALA A 3 -5.34 -5.49 26.06
CA ALA A 3 -4.34 -4.44 26.02
C ALA A 3 -4.66 -3.43 27.12
N GLY A 4 -3.88 -3.43 28.19
CA GLY A 4 -4.01 -2.49 29.27
C GLY A 4 -3.67 -1.08 28.83
N ALA A 5 -4.64 -0.18 28.83
CA ALA A 5 -4.43 1.25 28.72
C ALA A 5 -3.77 1.73 30.02
N ALA A 6 -2.47 1.95 30.01
CA ALA A 6 -1.78 2.66 31.07
C ALA A 6 -2.15 4.15 30.99
N LEU A 7 -3.17 4.54 31.74
CA LEU A 7 -3.45 5.92 32.06
C LEU A 7 -2.31 6.41 33.00
N VAL A 8 -1.36 7.14 32.41
CA VAL A 8 -0.38 7.88 33.20
C VAL A 8 -1.11 9.07 33.82
N THR A 9 -1.51 8.92 35.10
CA THR A 9 -2.01 10.04 35.91
C THR A 9 -0.84 10.98 36.19
N LEU A 10 -0.82 12.11 35.50
CA LEU A 10 0.04 13.25 35.81
C LEU A 10 -0.41 13.91 37.12
N SER A 11 -0.03 13.34 38.26
CA SER A 11 -0.17 14.02 39.56
C SER A 11 0.90 15.11 39.67
N GLY A 12 0.44 16.34 39.81
CA GLY A 12 1.21 17.54 39.69
C GLY A 12 2.33 17.72 40.72
N CYS A 13 3.34 18.44 40.26
CA CYS A 13 4.03 19.51 41.03
C CYS A 13 5.00 20.25 40.10
N SER A 14 4.95 21.61 40.18
CA SER A 14 5.76 22.63 39.53
C SER A 14 5.80 22.62 37.97
N SER A 15 5.04 23.49 37.41
CA SER A 15 4.54 23.53 36.05
C SER A 15 5.48 24.00 34.92
N SER A 16 6.73 24.25 35.14
CA SER A 16 7.68 24.69 34.08
C SER A 16 8.70 23.59 33.70
N ASP A 17 9.09 22.75 34.63
CA ASP A 17 10.13 21.73 34.40
C ASP A 17 9.63 20.48 33.64
N SER A 18 8.38 20.06 33.88
CA SER A 18 7.85 18.86 33.26
C SER A 18 7.51 19.02 31.77
N ALA A 19 7.09 20.21 31.34
CA ALA A 19 6.75 20.49 29.94
C ALA A 19 7.97 20.51 29.03
N SER A 20 9.13 20.90 29.57
CA SER A 20 10.42 20.98 28.85
C SER A 20 11.18 19.67 28.82
N LYS A 21 10.71 18.63 29.53
CA LYS A 21 11.37 17.33 29.62
C LYS A 21 11.46 16.65 28.25
N ASP A 22 12.66 16.21 27.90
CA ASP A 22 12.94 15.52 26.64
C ASP A 22 12.43 14.07 26.67
N ILE A 23 11.61 13.69 25.70
CA ILE A 23 11.14 12.31 25.52
C ILE A 23 12.01 11.60 24.48
N ILE A 24 12.25 12.25 23.32
CA ILE A 24 13.04 11.70 22.23
C ILE A 24 13.99 12.80 21.74
N THR A 25 15.26 12.47 21.61
CA THR A 25 16.26 13.37 21.00
C THR A 25 16.67 12.84 19.64
N MET A 26 16.97 13.74 18.71
CA MET A 26 17.45 13.42 17.38
C MET A 26 18.40 14.49 16.86
N LYS A 27 19.08 14.26 15.75
CA LYS A 27 20.03 15.21 15.16
C LYS A 27 19.34 16.52 14.77
N GLY A 28 19.58 17.56 15.58
CA GLY A 28 19.07 18.91 15.34
C GLY A 28 17.64 19.15 15.80
N ASP A 29 17.01 18.21 16.53
CA ASP A 29 15.67 18.38 17.05
C ASP A 29 15.43 17.51 18.31
N THR A 30 14.34 17.78 19.02
CA THR A 30 13.94 17.08 20.25
C THR A 30 12.41 17.07 20.33
N ILE A 31 11.84 15.96 20.76
CA ILE A 31 10.43 15.85 21.13
C ILE A 31 10.32 15.92 22.64
N ARG A 32 9.56 16.88 23.15
CA ARG A 32 9.32 17.13 24.56
C ARG A 32 7.90 16.77 24.98
N VAL A 33 7.66 16.75 26.27
CA VAL A 33 6.31 16.58 26.83
C VAL A 33 5.33 17.60 26.27
N SER A 34 5.77 18.85 26.08
CA SER A 34 4.94 19.90 25.46
C SER A 34 4.54 19.58 24.01
N ASP A 35 5.41 18.92 23.24
CA ASP A 35 5.11 18.53 21.85
C ASP A 35 4.11 17.38 21.83
N LEU A 36 4.31 16.37 22.69
CA LEU A 36 3.37 15.28 22.86
C LEU A 36 1.99 15.79 23.30
N TYR A 37 1.93 16.77 24.20
CA TYR A 37 0.66 17.36 24.63
C TYR A 37 -0.08 18.07 23.49
N LYS A 38 0.64 18.80 22.62
CA LYS A 38 0.05 19.43 21.43
C LYS A 38 -0.47 18.39 20.46
N GLU A 39 0.30 17.33 20.22
CA GLU A 39 -0.05 16.23 19.33
C GLU A 39 -1.30 15.49 19.85
N ALA A 40 -1.36 15.21 21.16
CA ALA A 40 -2.52 14.58 21.79
C ALA A 40 -3.81 15.41 21.65
N LYS A 41 -3.71 16.74 21.64
CA LYS A 41 -4.87 17.60 21.34
C LYS A 41 -5.32 17.51 19.90
N GLN A 42 -4.40 17.34 18.97
CA GLN A 42 -4.69 17.21 17.54
C GLN A 42 -5.24 15.83 17.19
N PHE A 43 -4.77 14.79 17.89
CA PHE A 43 -5.15 13.39 17.69
C PHE A 43 -5.70 12.76 18.99
N PRO A 44 -6.84 13.20 19.50
CA PRO A 44 -7.30 12.85 20.84
C PRO A 44 -7.63 11.37 21.06
N SER A 45 -7.83 10.61 19.99
CA SER A 45 -8.16 9.18 20.04
C SER A 45 -6.96 8.27 19.72
N GLN A 46 -5.76 8.83 19.50
CA GLN A 46 -4.59 8.04 19.17
C GLN A 46 -3.79 7.65 20.42
N PRO A 47 -3.25 6.42 20.49
CA PRO A 47 -2.37 5.99 21.59
C PRO A 47 -1.09 6.83 21.64
N THR A 48 -0.54 7.05 22.84
CA THR A 48 0.67 7.83 23.07
C THR A 48 1.86 7.35 22.24
N ASN A 49 2.04 6.04 22.10
CA ASN A 49 3.13 5.48 21.27
C ASN A 49 2.98 5.87 19.81
N THR A 50 1.76 5.84 19.26
CA THR A 50 1.48 6.27 17.89
C THR A 50 1.77 7.76 17.71
N LEU A 51 1.38 8.60 18.68
CA LEU A 51 1.69 10.04 18.66
C LEU A 51 3.18 10.30 18.62
N LEU A 52 3.96 9.62 19.47
CA LEU A 52 5.42 9.77 19.50
C LEU A 52 6.11 9.25 18.23
N GLN A 53 5.62 8.16 17.66
CA GLN A 53 6.10 7.66 16.36
C GLN A 53 5.82 8.66 15.25
N ASN A 54 4.58 9.17 15.15
CA ASN A 54 4.19 10.15 14.13
C ASN A 54 5.01 11.44 14.24
N LEU A 55 5.17 11.99 15.46
CA LEU A 55 6.01 13.15 15.70
C LEU A 55 7.47 12.90 15.26
N THR A 56 8.00 11.72 15.56
CA THR A 56 9.37 11.37 15.17
C THR A 56 9.49 11.26 13.66
N PHE A 57 8.57 10.57 13.01
CA PHE A 57 8.58 10.38 11.57
C PHE A 57 8.36 11.68 10.81
N ASP A 58 7.41 12.51 11.25
CA ASP A 58 7.23 13.85 10.67
C ASP A 58 8.53 14.65 10.71
N LYS A 59 9.22 14.71 11.87
CA LYS A 59 10.45 15.47 12.00
C LYS A 59 11.60 14.93 11.16
N ILE A 60 11.88 13.60 11.20
CA ILE A 60 13.01 13.03 10.47
C ILE A 60 12.79 13.02 8.97
N PHE A 61 11.56 12.74 8.50
CA PHE A 61 11.27 12.70 7.07
C PHE A 61 11.03 14.08 6.46
N THR A 62 10.47 15.03 7.19
CA THR A 62 10.37 16.44 6.73
C THR A 62 11.74 17.01 6.40
N LYS A 63 12.77 16.67 7.18
CA LYS A 63 14.13 17.15 6.95
C LYS A 63 14.69 16.72 5.58
N ASP A 64 14.44 15.47 5.20
CA ASP A 64 14.98 14.90 3.96
C ASP A 64 14.00 15.07 2.76
N PHE A 65 12.69 14.97 2.99
CA PHE A 65 11.65 14.89 1.93
C PHE A 65 10.62 16.02 1.96
N GLY A 66 10.73 16.97 2.89
CA GLY A 66 9.74 18.06 3.02
C GLY A 66 9.62 18.96 1.79
N LYS A 67 10.65 19.00 0.93
CA LYS A 67 10.60 19.72 -0.35
C LYS A 67 9.89 18.92 -1.45
N GLU A 68 9.86 17.59 -1.35
CA GLU A 68 9.20 16.70 -2.31
C GLU A 68 7.72 16.54 -1.97
N VAL A 69 7.37 16.58 -0.68
CA VAL A 69 5.99 16.49 -0.19
C VAL A 69 5.49 17.88 0.17
N THR A 70 4.95 18.59 -0.82
CA THR A 70 4.45 19.95 -0.64
C THR A 70 3.04 19.98 -0.04
N ASP A 71 2.67 21.09 0.61
CA ASP A 71 1.30 21.28 1.14
C ASP A 71 0.23 21.18 0.03
N LYS A 72 0.58 21.54 -1.20
CA LYS A 72 -0.28 21.38 -2.37
C LYS A 72 -0.54 19.90 -2.69
N ASP A 73 0.50 19.06 -2.63
CA ASP A 73 0.38 17.63 -2.89
C ASP A 73 -0.45 16.95 -1.80
N VAL A 74 -0.21 17.31 -0.53
CA VAL A 74 -1.01 16.85 0.60
C VAL A 74 -2.47 17.23 0.43
N SER A 75 -2.75 18.51 0.14
CA SER A 75 -4.12 18.99 -0.07
C SER A 75 -4.83 18.29 -1.24
N LYS A 76 -4.11 18.04 -2.33
CA LYS A 76 -4.63 17.29 -3.48
C LYS A 76 -4.98 15.86 -3.11
N LYS A 77 -4.10 15.19 -2.34
CA LYS A 77 -4.33 13.81 -1.88
C LYS A 77 -5.52 13.72 -0.93
N VAL A 78 -5.60 14.63 0.04
CA VAL A 78 -6.73 14.73 0.99
C VAL A 78 -8.05 14.94 0.24
N LYS A 79 -8.07 15.88 -0.73
CA LYS A 79 -9.25 16.11 -1.56
C LYS A 79 -9.67 14.86 -2.33
N SER A 80 -8.73 14.18 -2.98
CA SER A 80 -9.01 12.96 -3.75
C SER A 80 -9.64 11.86 -2.87
N ILE A 81 -9.11 11.67 -1.66
CA ILE A 81 -9.67 10.69 -0.71
C ILE A 81 -11.07 11.12 -0.25
N LYS A 82 -11.24 12.39 0.08
CA LYS A 82 -12.55 12.93 0.49
C LYS A 82 -13.60 12.75 -0.62
N ASP A 83 -13.24 13.04 -1.86
CA ASP A 83 -14.12 12.88 -3.02
C ASP A 83 -14.48 11.39 -3.24
N GLN A 84 -13.54 10.46 -3.03
CA GLN A 84 -13.76 9.02 -3.15
C GLN A 84 -14.73 8.46 -2.10
N TYR A 85 -14.60 8.91 -0.85
CA TYR A 85 -15.47 8.45 0.25
C TYR A 85 -16.80 9.20 0.31
N GLY A 86 -16.89 10.39 -0.27
CA GLY A 86 -18.12 11.21 -0.28
C GLY A 86 -18.68 11.42 1.12
N SER A 87 -19.96 11.12 1.31
CA SER A 87 -20.65 11.26 2.60
C SER A 87 -20.14 10.33 3.71
N GLN A 88 -19.40 9.26 3.37
CA GLN A 88 -18.87 8.30 4.34
C GLN A 88 -17.51 8.74 4.91
N PHE A 89 -16.91 9.82 4.41
CA PHE A 89 -15.57 10.25 4.79
C PHE A 89 -15.40 10.44 6.30
N SER A 90 -16.29 11.21 6.94
CA SER A 90 -16.20 11.46 8.39
C SER A 90 -16.35 10.18 9.22
N SER A 91 -17.23 9.26 8.83
CA SER A 91 -17.38 7.96 9.51
C SER A 91 -16.14 7.07 9.35
N ALA A 92 -15.52 7.07 8.16
CA ALA A 92 -14.30 6.33 7.92
C ALA A 92 -13.12 6.87 8.76
N LEU A 93 -13.03 8.20 8.92
CA LEU A 93 -12.02 8.81 9.80
C LEU A 93 -12.22 8.42 11.26
N GLN A 94 -13.46 8.46 11.76
CA GLN A 94 -13.77 8.09 13.15
C GLN A 94 -13.36 6.65 13.47
N GLN A 95 -13.56 5.71 12.54
CA GLN A 95 -13.12 4.33 12.70
C GLN A 95 -11.60 4.20 12.88
N GLN A 96 -10.84 5.15 12.34
CA GLN A 96 -9.38 5.22 12.47
C GLN A 96 -8.92 6.12 13.63
N GLY A 97 -9.84 6.63 14.44
CA GLY A 97 -9.52 7.57 15.52
C GLY A 97 -9.04 8.93 15.02
N LEU A 98 -9.45 9.32 13.81
CA LEU A 98 -9.10 10.59 13.17
C LEU A 98 -10.31 11.52 13.09
N THR A 99 -10.04 12.82 12.93
CA THR A 99 -11.00 13.86 12.61
C THR A 99 -10.64 14.50 11.27
N GLU A 100 -11.52 15.27 10.67
CA GLU A 100 -11.18 16.02 9.45
C GLU A 100 -10.00 16.99 9.67
N ALA A 101 -9.90 17.59 10.86
CA ALA A 101 -8.80 18.48 11.21
C ALA A 101 -7.45 17.75 11.34
N SER A 102 -7.46 16.53 11.89
CA SER A 102 -6.24 15.72 12.06
C SER A 102 -5.84 14.95 10.81
N PHE A 103 -6.73 14.81 9.84
CA PHE A 103 -6.47 14.00 8.65
C PHE A 103 -5.38 14.60 7.74
N THR A 104 -5.34 15.91 7.56
CA THR A 104 -4.31 16.58 6.74
C THR A 104 -2.90 16.36 7.29
N PRO A 105 -2.59 16.66 8.56
CA PRO A 105 -1.27 16.36 9.11
C PRO A 105 -0.95 14.87 9.15
N TYR A 106 -1.92 14.01 9.42
CA TYR A 106 -1.74 12.56 9.30
C TYR A 106 -1.30 12.16 7.88
N MET A 107 -2.00 12.64 6.85
CA MET A 107 -1.65 12.37 5.45
C MET A 107 -0.27 12.91 5.07
N ARG A 108 0.11 14.07 5.60
CA ARG A 108 1.45 14.60 5.39
C ARG A 108 2.53 13.64 5.89
N THR A 109 2.40 13.15 7.13
CA THR A 109 3.37 12.20 7.71
C THR A 109 3.43 10.91 6.87
N GLN A 110 2.27 10.36 6.46
CA GLN A 110 2.22 9.18 5.60
C GLN A 110 2.88 9.41 4.23
N MET A 111 2.68 10.56 3.61
CA MET A 111 3.30 10.89 2.33
C MET A 111 4.82 11.09 2.46
N LEU A 112 5.30 11.65 3.57
CA LEU A 112 6.73 11.78 3.87
C LEU A 112 7.40 10.41 4.07
N GLU A 113 6.74 9.52 4.80
CA GLU A 113 7.19 8.13 4.99
C GLU A 113 7.24 7.38 3.65
N GLN A 114 6.21 7.52 2.83
CA GLN A 114 6.17 6.94 1.48
C GLN A 114 7.30 7.48 0.59
N ALA A 115 7.58 8.78 0.66
CA ALA A 115 8.69 9.39 -0.10
C ALA A 115 10.05 8.79 0.31
N ALA A 116 10.25 8.49 1.59
CA ALA A 116 11.46 7.83 2.06
C ALA A 116 11.58 6.40 1.53
N ILE A 117 10.47 5.64 1.54
CA ILE A 117 10.41 4.28 0.99
C ILE A 117 10.68 4.31 -0.51
N ASP A 118 10.03 5.19 -1.26
CA ASP A 118 10.21 5.36 -2.71
C ASP A 118 11.65 5.72 -3.07
N HIS A 119 12.26 6.60 -2.28
CA HIS A 119 13.67 6.96 -2.44
C HIS A 119 14.57 5.73 -2.29
N GLU A 120 14.40 4.94 -1.23
CA GLU A 120 15.20 3.75 -0.99
C GLU A 120 14.99 2.68 -2.08
N ILE A 121 13.77 2.49 -2.55
CA ILE A 121 13.47 1.60 -3.67
C ILE A 121 14.23 2.04 -4.91
N LYS A 122 14.17 3.32 -5.25
CA LYS A 122 14.85 3.88 -6.42
C LYS A 122 16.37 3.73 -6.33
N GLU A 123 16.96 4.01 -5.17
CA GLU A 123 18.40 3.98 -4.99
C GLU A 123 18.98 2.56 -4.86
N THR A 124 18.19 1.59 -4.35
CA THR A 124 18.74 0.29 -3.97
C THR A 124 18.09 -0.90 -4.67
N GLN A 125 16.86 -0.77 -5.22
CA GLN A 125 16.10 -1.92 -5.71
C GLN A 125 15.99 -1.98 -7.24
N TYR A 126 16.19 -0.90 -7.97
CA TYR A 126 16.15 -0.90 -9.44
C TYR A 126 17.45 -1.42 -10.06
N THR A 127 17.93 -2.57 -9.56
CA THR A 127 19.12 -3.28 -10.03
C THR A 127 18.79 -4.15 -11.25
N ASP A 128 19.80 -4.46 -12.07
CA ASP A 128 19.64 -5.38 -13.22
C ASP A 128 19.11 -6.76 -12.78
N ALA A 129 19.54 -7.24 -11.61
CA ALA A 129 19.07 -8.52 -11.07
C ALA A 129 17.57 -8.49 -10.74
N ASN A 130 17.10 -7.43 -10.06
CA ASN A 130 15.69 -7.28 -9.75
C ASN A 130 14.84 -7.02 -11.00
N LEU A 131 15.34 -6.24 -11.95
CA LEU A 131 14.67 -6.02 -13.23
C LEU A 131 14.53 -7.34 -14.02
N LYS A 132 15.55 -8.20 -14.04
CA LYS A 132 15.46 -9.53 -14.65
C LYS A 132 14.44 -10.42 -13.95
N LYS A 133 14.42 -10.44 -12.62
CA LYS A 133 13.44 -11.19 -11.83
C LYS A 133 12.01 -10.71 -12.12
N ALA A 134 11.79 -9.38 -12.12
CA ALA A 134 10.49 -8.81 -12.48
C ALA A 134 10.10 -9.15 -13.92
N TRP A 135 11.08 -9.16 -14.85
CA TRP A 135 10.87 -9.55 -16.23
C TRP A 135 10.38 -11.00 -16.39
N GLU A 136 10.85 -11.93 -15.57
CA GLU A 136 10.44 -13.34 -15.64
C GLU A 136 8.94 -13.51 -15.44
N SER A 137 8.36 -12.79 -14.49
CA SER A 137 6.93 -12.85 -14.14
C SER A 137 6.06 -11.83 -14.88
N TYR A 138 6.65 -10.81 -15.53
CA TYR A 138 5.91 -9.78 -16.23
C TYR A 138 5.25 -10.31 -17.52
N HIS A 139 4.00 -9.95 -17.72
CA HIS A 139 3.28 -10.15 -18.98
C HIS A 139 2.74 -8.78 -19.45
N PRO A 140 3.00 -8.39 -20.72
CA PRO A 140 2.51 -7.13 -21.27
C PRO A 140 1.00 -7.11 -21.46
N ASP A 141 0.47 -5.93 -21.81
CA ASP A 141 -0.95 -5.71 -22.00
C ASP A 141 -1.59 -6.70 -22.97
N VAL A 142 -2.68 -7.30 -22.54
CA VAL A 142 -3.61 -8.05 -23.36
C VAL A 142 -4.98 -7.38 -23.37
N THR A 143 -5.79 -7.59 -24.39
CA THR A 143 -7.19 -7.16 -24.40
C THR A 143 -8.07 -8.37 -24.44
N ALA A 144 -9.01 -8.47 -23.48
CA ALA A 144 -9.92 -9.57 -23.36
C ALA A 144 -11.31 -9.13 -22.88
N TYR A 145 -12.34 -9.92 -23.16
CA TYR A 145 -13.58 -9.86 -22.40
C TYR A 145 -13.37 -10.64 -21.11
N VAL A 146 -13.61 -10.02 -19.96
CA VAL A 146 -13.53 -10.64 -18.63
C VAL A 146 -14.90 -10.56 -17.99
N VAL A 147 -15.65 -11.65 -18.11
CA VAL A 147 -17.06 -11.73 -17.67
C VAL A 147 -17.12 -12.45 -16.33
N SER A 148 -17.80 -11.85 -15.37
CA SER A 148 -17.99 -12.37 -14.02
C SER A 148 -19.41 -12.85 -13.82
N GLU A 149 -19.56 -14.06 -13.28
CA GLU A 149 -20.83 -14.69 -12.92
C GLU A 149 -20.87 -15.03 -11.43
N THR A 150 -22.08 -15.04 -10.86
CA THR A 150 -22.28 -15.33 -9.43
C THR A 150 -22.32 -16.82 -9.10
N SER A 151 -22.46 -17.67 -10.11
CA SER A 151 -22.47 -19.13 -9.94
C SER A 151 -21.70 -19.84 -11.05
N LYS A 152 -21.11 -20.99 -10.70
CA LYS A 152 -20.40 -21.85 -11.65
C LYS A 152 -21.30 -22.32 -12.78
N ASP A 153 -22.56 -22.66 -12.47
CA ASP A 153 -23.54 -23.14 -13.47
C ASP A 153 -23.88 -22.04 -14.49
N ALA A 154 -24.05 -20.79 -14.04
CA ALA A 154 -24.28 -19.66 -14.94
C ALA A 154 -23.07 -19.43 -15.86
N ALA A 155 -21.85 -19.44 -15.31
CA ALA A 155 -20.61 -19.29 -16.06
C ALA A 155 -20.44 -20.44 -17.09
N THR A 156 -20.72 -21.68 -16.68
CA THR A 156 -20.61 -22.83 -17.59
C THR A 156 -21.60 -22.72 -18.75
N LYS A 157 -22.88 -22.38 -18.49
CA LYS A 157 -23.88 -22.17 -19.52
C LYS A 157 -23.52 -21.05 -20.50
N ALA A 158 -23.01 -19.93 -19.98
CA ALA A 158 -22.58 -18.81 -20.80
C ALA A 158 -21.39 -19.21 -21.69
N LEU A 159 -20.41 -19.94 -21.14
CA LEU A 159 -19.25 -20.43 -21.86
C LEU A 159 -19.65 -21.42 -22.96
N ASP A 160 -20.52 -22.40 -22.65
CA ASP A 160 -21.00 -23.39 -23.63
C ASP A 160 -21.76 -22.73 -24.78
N ALA A 161 -22.59 -21.73 -24.46
CA ALA A 161 -23.29 -20.95 -25.47
C ALA A 161 -22.33 -20.16 -26.36
N ALA A 162 -21.30 -19.53 -25.77
CA ALA A 162 -20.29 -18.77 -26.49
C ALA A 162 -19.40 -19.64 -27.41
N LYS A 163 -19.08 -20.86 -26.96
CA LYS A 163 -18.21 -21.79 -27.70
C LYS A 163 -18.97 -22.63 -28.76
N LYS A 164 -20.28 -22.52 -28.80
CA LYS A 164 -21.12 -23.36 -29.68
C LYS A 164 -20.82 -23.16 -31.16
N ASP A 165 -20.78 -21.92 -31.61
CA ASP A 165 -20.54 -21.51 -32.98
C ASP A 165 -20.15 -19.99 -33.03
N ASP A 166 -19.85 -19.49 -34.24
CA ASP A 166 -19.50 -18.07 -34.45
C ASP A 166 -20.61 -17.11 -34.02
N ALA A 167 -21.86 -17.49 -34.14
CA ALA A 167 -22.99 -16.68 -33.69
C ALA A 167 -23.08 -16.62 -32.18
N GLY A 168 -22.79 -17.72 -31.49
CA GLY A 168 -22.67 -17.78 -30.03
C GLY A 168 -21.55 -16.85 -29.49
N LYS A 169 -20.39 -16.89 -30.15
CA LYS A 169 -19.28 -15.99 -29.85
C LYS A 169 -19.66 -14.53 -30.06
N ALA A 170 -20.22 -14.19 -31.21
CA ALA A 170 -20.64 -12.82 -31.52
C ALA A 170 -21.71 -12.30 -30.54
N SER A 171 -22.61 -13.17 -30.09
CA SER A 171 -23.61 -12.87 -29.05
C SER A 171 -22.96 -12.60 -27.73
N PHE A 172 -21.97 -13.40 -27.31
CA PHE A 172 -21.21 -13.21 -26.07
C PHE A 172 -20.49 -11.86 -26.07
N GLU A 173 -19.75 -11.53 -27.13
CA GLU A 173 -19.05 -10.26 -27.29
C GLU A 173 -20.00 -9.06 -27.23
N LYS A 174 -21.15 -9.15 -27.92
CA LYS A 174 -22.16 -8.08 -27.95
C LYS A 174 -22.79 -7.86 -26.58
N THR A 175 -23.15 -8.94 -25.89
CA THR A 175 -23.80 -8.89 -24.57
C THR A 175 -22.85 -8.33 -23.51
N ASN A 176 -21.56 -8.63 -23.64
CA ASN A 176 -20.53 -8.29 -22.66
C ASN A 176 -19.59 -7.17 -23.15
N ALA A 177 -20.07 -6.27 -24.02
CA ALA A 177 -19.23 -5.24 -24.63
C ALA A 177 -18.50 -4.36 -23.59
N GLU A 178 -19.13 -4.08 -22.44
CA GLU A 178 -18.54 -3.29 -21.35
C GLU A 178 -17.51 -4.06 -20.51
N SER A 179 -17.49 -5.40 -20.63
CA SER A 179 -16.51 -6.26 -19.96
C SER A 179 -15.19 -6.40 -20.73
N LYS A 180 -15.05 -5.69 -21.84
CA LYS A 180 -13.82 -5.65 -22.63
C LYS A 180 -12.80 -4.76 -21.95
N VAL A 181 -11.72 -5.35 -21.46
CA VAL A 181 -10.68 -4.67 -20.69
C VAL A 181 -9.29 -4.94 -21.27
N THR A 182 -8.39 -3.97 -21.07
CA THR A 182 -6.96 -4.14 -21.34
C THR A 182 -6.22 -4.18 -20.01
N PHE A 183 -5.41 -5.19 -19.80
CA PHE A 183 -4.67 -5.40 -18.57
C PHE A 183 -3.36 -6.13 -18.81
N ASN A 184 -2.44 -6.01 -17.86
CA ASN A 184 -1.16 -6.73 -17.80
C ASN A 184 -1.00 -7.41 -16.44
N SER A 185 0.13 -8.07 -16.21
CA SER A 185 0.39 -8.79 -14.96
C SER A 185 0.51 -7.90 -13.71
N THR A 186 0.51 -6.58 -13.87
CA THR A 186 0.53 -5.62 -12.74
C THR A 186 -0.83 -5.00 -12.44
N SER A 187 -1.84 -5.33 -13.24
CA SER A 187 -3.18 -4.76 -13.11
C SER A 187 -3.89 -5.32 -11.88
N THR A 188 -4.49 -4.43 -11.08
CA THR A 188 -5.26 -4.83 -9.88
C THR A 188 -6.75 -4.97 -10.14
N SER A 189 -7.22 -4.59 -11.33
CA SER A 189 -8.64 -4.64 -11.72
C SER A 189 -9.13 -6.03 -12.12
N VAL A 190 -8.21 -6.95 -12.42
CA VAL A 190 -8.51 -8.33 -12.81
C VAL A 190 -7.85 -9.26 -11.80
N PRO A 191 -8.58 -10.24 -11.21
CA PRO A 191 -8.01 -11.19 -10.25
C PRO A 191 -6.82 -11.96 -10.82
N THR A 192 -5.85 -12.30 -9.98
CA THR A 192 -4.59 -12.96 -10.39
C THR A 192 -4.83 -14.29 -11.09
N GLU A 193 -5.81 -15.09 -10.64
CA GLU A 193 -6.18 -16.38 -11.23
C GLU A 193 -6.70 -16.16 -12.65
N VAL A 194 -7.49 -15.09 -12.85
CA VAL A 194 -8.06 -14.72 -14.15
C VAL A 194 -6.96 -14.25 -15.10
N GLN A 195 -6.04 -13.41 -14.62
CA GLN A 195 -4.87 -13.00 -15.40
C GLN A 195 -4.04 -14.19 -15.84
N THR A 196 -3.74 -15.11 -14.90
CA THR A 196 -2.93 -16.31 -15.16
C THR A 196 -3.55 -17.20 -16.24
N ALA A 197 -4.87 -17.33 -16.24
CA ALA A 197 -5.60 -18.09 -17.28
C ALA A 197 -5.59 -17.34 -18.61
N ALA A 198 -5.86 -16.02 -18.58
CA ALA A 198 -5.90 -15.18 -19.78
C ALA A 198 -4.57 -15.19 -20.57
N PHE A 199 -3.44 -15.08 -19.88
CA PHE A 199 -2.11 -15.04 -20.52
C PHE A 199 -1.70 -16.33 -21.25
N LYS A 200 -2.46 -17.42 -21.08
CA LYS A 200 -2.24 -18.69 -21.78
C LYS A 200 -3.07 -18.80 -23.07
N LEU A 201 -4.04 -17.90 -23.26
CA LEU A 201 -4.96 -17.96 -24.38
C LEU A 201 -4.37 -17.31 -25.64
N LYS A 202 -4.74 -17.84 -26.80
CA LYS A 202 -4.52 -17.20 -28.09
C LYS A 202 -5.70 -16.30 -28.45
N ASN A 203 -5.52 -15.44 -29.43
CA ASN A 203 -6.60 -14.60 -29.94
C ASN A 203 -7.81 -15.44 -30.35
N GLY A 204 -8.98 -15.06 -29.86
CA GLY A 204 -10.25 -15.75 -30.09
C GLY A 204 -10.52 -16.98 -29.21
N GLU A 205 -9.58 -17.38 -28.35
CA GLU A 205 -9.79 -18.49 -27.43
C GLU A 205 -10.51 -18.06 -26.15
N PHE A 206 -11.32 -18.99 -25.62
CA PHE A 206 -11.97 -18.86 -24.32
C PHE A 206 -11.22 -19.67 -23.26
N SER A 207 -11.19 -19.16 -22.04
CA SER A 207 -10.77 -19.93 -20.87
C SER A 207 -11.80 -21.02 -20.53
N ASP A 208 -11.41 -21.92 -19.63
CA ASP A 208 -12.37 -22.63 -18.79
C ASP A 208 -12.97 -21.64 -17.76
N VAL A 209 -14.02 -22.10 -17.02
CA VAL A 209 -14.57 -21.32 -15.91
C VAL A 209 -13.53 -21.22 -14.81
N ILE A 210 -13.19 -19.98 -14.44
CA ILE A 210 -12.17 -19.66 -13.44
C ILE A 210 -12.89 -19.25 -12.15
N GLU A 211 -12.58 -19.92 -11.06
CA GLU A 211 -13.06 -19.54 -9.73
C GLU A 211 -12.06 -18.58 -9.07
N SER A 212 -12.54 -17.47 -8.52
CA SER A 212 -11.74 -16.54 -7.75
C SER A 212 -12.50 -16.08 -6.51
N THR A 213 -11.83 -16.16 -5.36
CA THR A 213 -12.39 -15.75 -4.06
C THR A 213 -11.72 -14.48 -3.59
N SER A 214 -12.50 -13.45 -3.34
CA SER A 214 -12.02 -12.18 -2.81
C SER A 214 -11.46 -12.36 -1.40
N SER A 215 -10.20 -12.02 -1.19
CA SER A 215 -9.56 -12.07 0.12
C SER A 215 -10.14 -11.06 1.13
N SER A 216 -10.76 -9.97 0.64
CA SER A 216 -11.32 -8.92 1.48
C SER A 216 -12.75 -9.22 1.96
N THR A 217 -13.55 -9.90 1.13
CA THR A 217 -14.98 -10.16 1.41
C THR A 217 -15.30 -11.64 1.60
N GLY A 218 -14.40 -12.56 1.20
CA GLY A 218 -14.67 -14.00 1.16
C GLY A 218 -15.67 -14.40 0.07
N ALA A 219 -16.14 -13.47 -0.77
CA ALA A 219 -17.08 -13.76 -1.85
C ALA A 219 -16.36 -14.46 -3.01
N THR A 220 -16.98 -15.55 -3.51
CA THR A 220 -16.50 -16.28 -4.68
C THR A 220 -17.25 -15.83 -5.93
N SER A 221 -16.50 -15.55 -7.00
CA SER A 221 -17.02 -15.23 -8.33
C SER A 221 -16.42 -16.19 -9.36
N TYR A 222 -17.16 -16.39 -10.46
CA TYR A 222 -16.78 -17.29 -11.54
C TYR A 222 -16.56 -16.47 -12.81
N TYR A 223 -15.40 -16.61 -13.42
CA TYR A 223 -14.99 -15.79 -14.56
C TYR A 223 -14.88 -16.62 -15.84
N ILE A 224 -15.22 -15.99 -16.95
CA ILE A 224 -14.95 -16.45 -18.30
C ILE A 224 -14.10 -15.39 -18.98
N VAL A 225 -13.04 -15.80 -19.63
CA VAL A 225 -12.18 -14.91 -20.43
C VAL A 225 -12.25 -15.31 -21.89
N GLU A 226 -12.51 -14.35 -22.77
CA GLU A 226 -12.27 -14.45 -24.19
C GLU A 226 -11.12 -13.54 -24.58
N MET A 227 -10.05 -14.10 -25.13
CA MET A 227 -8.89 -13.31 -25.57
C MET A 227 -9.18 -12.65 -26.90
N VAL A 228 -9.18 -11.30 -26.92
CA VAL A 228 -9.34 -10.52 -28.13
C VAL A 228 -7.98 -10.25 -28.79
N LYS A 229 -7.00 -9.85 -27.98
CA LYS A 229 -5.66 -9.52 -28.46
C LYS A 229 -4.60 -9.89 -27.44
N THR A 230 -3.75 -10.82 -27.78
CA THR A 230 -2.54 -11.14 -27.04
C THR A 230 -1.43 -10.13 -27.32
N SER A 231 -0.46 -10.07 -26.44
CA SER A 231 0.82 -9.39 -26.65
C SER A 231 1.95 -10.33 -26.39
N GLU A 232 2.95 -10.32 -27.24
CA GLU A 232 4.19 -11.04 -27.01
C GLU A 232 5.19 -10.12 -26.31
N LYS A 233 5.77 -10.61 -25.23
CA LYS A 233 6.76 -9.90 -24.42
C LYS A 233 8.04 -9.62 -25.23
N GLY A 234 8.40 -10.50 -26.15
CA GLY A 234 9.65 -10.44 -26.90
C GLY A 234 10.87 -10.67 -26.01
N THR A 235 12.02 -10.18 -26.45
CA THR A 235 13.31 -10.36 -25.74
C THR A 235 13.90 -9.07 -25.18
N ASP A 236 13.34 -7.89 -25.57
CA ASP A 236 13.85 -6.59 -25.16
C ASP A 236 13.14 -6.09 -23.89
N MET A 237 13.75 -6.38 -22.75
CA MET A 237 13.30 -5.96 -21.43
C MET A 237 13.22 -4.42 -21.29
N ASN A 238 14.06 -3.66 -22.01
CA ASN A 238 14.13 -2.22 -21.86
C ASN A 238 12.85 -1.50 -22.30
N LYS A 239 12.08 -2.11 -23.18
CA LYS A 239 10.77 -1.57 -23.61
C LYS A 239 9.80 -1.45 -22.44
N TYR A 240 9.97 -2.25 -21.39
CA TYR A 240 9.06 -2.36 -20.25
C TYR A 240 9.72 -1.90 -18.94
N LYS A 241 10.81 -1.14 -19.03
CA LYS A 241 11.59 -0.74 -17.85
C LYS A 241 10.73 -0.07 -16.77
N LYS A 242 9.78 0.79 -17.17
CA LYS A 242 8.89 1.49 -16.23
C LYS A 242 7.94 0.52 -15.52
N GLU A 243 7.35 -0.39 -16.29
CA GLU A 243 6.45 -1.42 -15.79
C GLU A 243 7.17 -2.35 -14.83
N LEU A 244 8.40 -2.77 -15.15
CA LEU A 244 9.22 -3.59 -14.28
C LEU A 244 9.62 -2.86 -13.00
N GLN A 245 9.94 -1.57 -13.08
CA GLN A 245 10.16 -0.73 -11.91
C GLN A 245 8.90 -0.64 -11.04
N ASN A 246 7.72 -0.55 -11.63
CA ASN A 246 6.46 -0.58 -10.89
C ASN A 246 6.21 -1.93 -10.20
N VAL A 247 6.53 -3.05 -10.85
CA VAL A 247 6.48 -4.39 -10.22
C VAL A 247 7.36 -4.42 -8.97
N ILE A 248 8.63 -4.01 -9.12
CA ILE A 248 9.59 -3.97 -8.01
C ILE A 248 9.11 -3.03 -6.91
N LYS A 249 8.60 -1.86 -7.28
CA LYS A 249 8.07 -0.88 -6.33
C LYS A 249 6.94 -1.48 -5.51
N THR A 250 5.93 -2.03 -6.16
CA THR A 250 4.77 -2.65 -5.48
C THR A 250 5.20 -3.82 -4.58
N GLU A 251 6.12 -4.69 -5.04
CA GLU A 251 6.66 -5.78 -4.24
C GLU A 251 7.36 -5.25 -2.97
N LYS A 252 8.17 -4.19 -3.10
CA LYS A 252 8.94 -3.64 -1.99
C LYS A 252 8.10 -2.81 -1.02
N GLU A 253 7.08 -2.13 -1.49
CA GLU A 253 6.11 -1.43 -0.63
C GLU A 253 5.30 -2.40 0.25
N GLN A 254 5.07 -3.62 -0.21
CA GLN A 254 4.38 -4.68 0.53
C GLN A 254 5.33 -5.55 1.37
N ASP A 255 6.63 -5.46 1.16
CA ASP A 255 7.66 -6.18 1.93
C ASP A 255 7.87 -5.48 3.28
N THR A 256 7.21 -5.97 4.31
CA THR A 256 7.30 -5.39 5.67
C THR A 256 8.72 -5.37 6.21
N THR A 257 9.57 -6.32 5.82
CA THR A 257 10.98 -6.35 6.22
C THR A 257 11.76 -5.23 5.56
N PHE A 258 11.53 -4.99 4.27
CA PHE A 258 12.14 -3.87 3.56
C PHE A 258 11.69 -2.54 4.14
N VAL A 259 10.37 -2.33 4.29
CA VAL A 259 9.80 -1.09 4.84
C VAL A 259 10.34 -0.82 6.24
N SER A 260 10.33 -1.82 7.14
CA SER A 260 10.89 -1.69 8.50
C SER A 260 12.39 -1.36 8.47
N GLY A 261 13.14 -1.94 7.54
CA GLY A 261 14.55 -1.65 7.33
C GLY A 261 14.80 -0.21 6.89
N VAL A 262 13.94 0.34 6.03
CA VAL A 262 13.99 1.76 5.63
C VAL A 262 13.76 2.66 6.84
N ILE A 263 12.72 2.41 7.63
CA ILE A 263 12.45 3.18 8.85
C ILE A 263 13.64 3.12 9.81
N ALA A 264 14.17 1.92 10.08
CA ALA A 264 15.35 1.74 10.93
C ALA A 264 16.57 2.55 10.44
N LYS A 265 16.80 2.57 9.13
CA LYS A 265 17.89 3.36 8.51
C LYS A 265 17.74 4.86 8.82
N TYR A 266 16.54 5.41 8.67
CA TYR A 266 16.31 6.85 8.91
C TYR A 266 16.31 7.19 10.39
N LEU A 267 15.82 6.33 11.28
CA LEU A 267 15.96 6.48 12.73
C LEU A 267 17.47 6.55 13.12
N LYS A 268 18.29 5.65 12.59
CA LYS A 268 19.74 5.63 12.82
C LYS A 268 20.45 6.85 12.21
N LYS A 269 20.13 7.22 10.96
CA LYS A 269 20.70 8.40 10.26
C LYS A 269 20.49 9.68 11.06
N ASN A 270 19.36 9.80 11.73
CA ASN A 270 18.99 10.95 12.54
C ASN A 270 19.36 10.81 14.02
N ASN A 271 20.09 9.76 14.44
CA ASN A 271 20.48 9.50 15.83
C ASN A 271 19.28 9.58 16.79
N VAL A 272 18.14 9.02 16.41
CA VAL A 272 16.93 9.02 17.25
C VAL A 272 17.19 8.20 18.51
N THR A 273 17.01 8.84 19.66
CA THR A 273 17.23 8.23 20.98
C THR A 273 16.04 8.52 21.89
N VAL A 274 15.40 7.47 22.39
CA VAL A 274 14.33 7.58 23.39
C VAL A 274 14.96 7.79 24.77
N LYS A 275 14.63 8.90 25.43
CA LYS A 275 15.14 9.28 26.75
C LYS A 275 14.27 8.78 27.90
N GLU A 276 12.96 8.69 27.67
CA GLU A 276 12.00 8.20 28.66
C GLU A 276 11.92 6.68 28.65
N SER A 277 12.24 6.06 29.78
CA SER A 277 12.24 4.59 29.92
C SER A 277 10.88 3.95 29.65
N ALA A 278 9.78 4.65 29.93
CA ALA A 278 8.42 4.20 29.64
C ALA A 278 8.18 3.96 28.13
N PHE A 279 8.99 4.56 27.25
CA PHE A 279 8.90 4.43 25.80
C PHE A 279 10.11 3.71 25.17
N ALA A 280 10.95 3.05 25.97
CA ALA A 280 12.19 2.43 25.49
C ALA A 280 11.99 1.45 24.32
N SER A 281 10.84 0.79 24.24
CA SER A 281 10.51 -0.15 23.16
C SER A 281 9.80 0.48 21.96
N LEU A 282 9.66 1.82 21.91
CA LEU A 282 8.85 2.53 20.92
C LEU A 282 9.18 2.15 19.47
N PHE A 283 10.45 1.95 19.14
CA PHE A 283 10.93 1.62 17.79
C PHE A 283 11.45 0.19 17.66
N SER A 284 11.22 -0.68 18.64
CA SER A 284 11.76 -2.05 18.65
C SER A 284 11.32 -2.87 17.42
N GLN A 285 10.09 -2.68 16.94
CA GLN A 285 9.57 -3.33 15.75
C GLN A 285 10.38 -3.05 14.48
N PHE A 286 11.08 -1.92 14.41
CA PHE A 286 11.94 -1.57 13.26
C PHE A 286 13.39 -2.02 13.44
N THR A 287 13.82 -2.32 14.65
CA THR A 287 15.23 -2.64 14.96
C THR A 287 15.50 -4.13 15.13
N GLN A 288 14.48 -4.97 15.30
CA GLN A 288 14.62 -6.41 15.54
C GLN A 288 14.82 -7.27 14.28
N THR A 289 14.70 -6.71 13.07
CA THR A 289 14.77 -7.47 11.81
C THR A 289 16.18 -7.85 11.36
N SER A 290 17.23 -7.49 12.09
CA SER A 290 18.63 -7.74 11.69
C SER A 290 19.30 -8.98 12.34
N SER A 291 18.60 -9.81 13.11
CA SER A 291 19.24 -10.90 13.87
C SER A 291 18.83 -12.34 13.48
N SER A 292 18.08 -12.55 12.41
CA SER A 292 17.62 -13.91 12.03
C SER A 292 18.20 -14.49 10.72
N SER A 293 19.32 -14.00 10.23
CA SER A 293 20.01 -14.62 9.06
C SER A 293 21.50 -14.83 9.27
N SER A 294 21.87 -15.53 10.36
CA SER A 294 23.18 -16.16 10.44
C SER A 294 23.15 -17.38 11.36
N SER A 295 22.58 -18.47 10.87
CA SER A 295 22.94 -19.81 11.32
C SER A 295 22.57 -20.84 10.26
N LYS A 296 23.66 -21.28 9.60
CA LYS A 296 23.89 -22.44 8.75
C LYS A 296 23.35 -22.43 7.34
#